data_8a59869d8f99e412cccabb61ba237742
#
_entry.id   8a59869d8f99e412cccabb61ba237742
#
_cell.length_a   1.000
_cell.length_b   1.000
_cell.length_c   1.000
_cell.angle_alpha   90.00
_cell.angle_beta   90.00
_cell.angle_gamma   90.00
#
_symmetry.space_group_name_H-M   'P 1'
#
loop_
_entity.id
_entity.type
_entity.pdbx_description
1 polymer ?
#
loop_
_entity_poly.entity_id
_entity_poly.type
_entity_poly.pdbx_seq_one_letter_code
_entity_poly.pdbx_strand_id
1 'polypeptide(L)'
;MAIQPTQPQGVGGVLDTAFQLYKSSLGVIWPIALLVTVLSLAPFVYLVLTGVPVFDPTATAVDLSVIGNIMIAVLISLIPSTWGMSAMFLKQEAIGAGGDLSTGAAFQTALQRLPTMIVALVLYMLALTVGFVLLIVPCVILALSLVMYMSLALFEHKGPVDALLGSHKLVWGNWWRTAAIFTLTGILMMVLYLALAFVLGLISPFAAMALGNSLVVVMAVQLISQAAINVLVMPFTCAVFIATYWDLKLRKQGGDLAARVNALSAA
;
A
#
# COMPACT_ATOMS: atom_id res chain seq x y z
N MET A 1 -21.41 -4.03 12.39
CA MET A 1 -21.51 -5.34 11.72
C MET A 1 -20.14 -5.66 11.14
N ALA A 2 -19.62 -6.89 11.36
CA ALA A 2 -18.36 -7.29 10.74
C ALA A 2 -18.51 -7.42 9.22
N ILE A 3 -17.54 -6.91 8.47
CA ILE A 3 -17.48 -6.97 7.00
C ILE A 3 -16.66 -8.18 6.57
N GLN A 4 -15.79 -8.66 7.47
CA GLN A 4 -14.94 -9.82 7.23
C GLN A 4 -15.77 -11.02 6.77
N PRO A 5 -15.46 -11.62 5.60
CA PRO A 5 -16.20 -12.75 5.08
C PRO A 5 -15.96 -14.01 5.93
N THR A 6 -16.96 -14.87 5.99
CA THR A 6 -16.89 -16.18 6.67
C THR A 6 -16.61 -17.33 5.69
N GLN A 7 -16.70 -17.09 4.39
CA GLN A 7 -16.49 -18.08 3.34
C GLN A 7 -15.60 -17.49 2.22
N PRO A 8 -14.83 -18.33 1.51
CA PRO A 8 -14.06 -17.90 0.35
C PRO A 8 -14.98 -17.30 -0.74
N GLN A 9 -14.57 -16.17 -1.29
CA GLN A 9 -15.35 -15.40 -2.25
C GLN A 9 -14.84 -15.55 -3.69
N GLY A 10 -15.63 -15.21 -4.71
CA GLY A 10 -15.14 -14.95 -6.06
C GLY A 10 -14.25 -13.71 -6.13
N VAL A 11 -13.54 -13.48 -7.26
CA VAL A 11 -12.69 -12.28 -7.45
C VAL A 11 -13.52 -11.00 -7.27
N GLY A 12 -14.72 -10.94 -7.87
CA GLY A 12 -15.64 -9.81 -7.70
C GLY A 12 -16.07 -9.62 -6.24
N GLY A 13 -16.38 -10.71 -5.51
CA GLY A 13 -16.76 -10.64 -4.10
C GLY A 13 -15.66 -10.10 -3.19
N VAL A 14 -14.37 -10.39 -3.49
CA VAL A 14 -13.24 -9.78 -2.77
C VAL A 14 -13.21 -8.27 -2.99
N LEU A 15 -13.43 -7.81 -4.23
CA LEU A 15 -13.49 -6.37 -4.53
C LEU A 15 -14.71 -5.69 -3.90
N ASP A 16 -15.86 -6.37 -3.87
CA ASP A 16 -17.06 -5.87 -3.19
C ASP A 16 -16.80 -5.73 -1.68
N THR A 17 -16.16 -6.72 -1.06
CA THR A 17 -15.74 -6.66 0.34
C THR A 17 -14.77 -5.51 0.59
N ALA A 18 -13.80 -5.32 -0.29
CA ALA A 18 -12.86 -4.20 -0.21
C ALA A 18 -13.58 -2.85 -0.32
N PHE A 19 -14.54 -2.72 -1.23
CA PHE A 19 -15.33 -1.51 -1.39
C PHE A 19 -16.22 -1.22 -0.17
N GLN A 20 -16.86 -2.25 0.40
CA GLN A 20 -17.64 -2.12 1.63
C GLN A 20 -16.75 -1.68 2.80
N LEU A 21 -15.56 -2.29 2.95
CA LEU A 21 -14.58 -1.92 3.96
C LEU A 21 -14.11 -0.48 3.79
N TYR A 22 -13.77 -0.07 2.57
CA TYR A 22 -13.41 1.30 2.23
C TYR A 22 -14.50 2.27 2.63
N LYS A 23 -15.74 2.04 2.18
CA LYS A 23 -16.88 2.93 2.44
C LYS A 23 -17.17 3.07 3.93
N SER A 24 -17.13 1.97 4.69
CA SER A 24 -17.41 1.96 6.12
C SER A 24 -16.30 2.60 6.96
N SER A 25 -15.05 2.52 6.50
CA SER A 25 -13.88 3.04 7.22
C SER A 25 -13.50 4.47 6.84
N LEU A 26 -13.94 4.98 5.68
CA LEU A 26 -13.48 6.25 5.11
C LEU A 26 -13.61 7.42 6.08
N GLY A 27 -14.74 7.54 6.79
CA GLY A 27 -14.99 8.64 7.74
C GLY A 27 -14.01 8.67 8.92
N VAL A 28 -13.39 7.52 9.25
CA VAL A 28 -12.43 7.40 10.37
C VAL A 28 -10.99 7.37 9.85
N ILE A 29 -10.78 6.86 8.64
CA ILE A 29 -9.44 6.62 8.06
C ILE A 29 -8.91 7.86 7.33
N TRP A 30 -9.77 8.74 6.80
CA TRP A 30 -9.31 9.89 6.01
C TRP A 30 -8.31 10.80 6.75
N PRO A 31 -8.40 11.06 8.08
CA PRO A 31 -7.39 11.88 8.75
C PRO A 31 -6.03 11.19 8.82
N ILE A 32 -6.02 9.84 8.96
CA ILE A 32 -4.79 9.04 8.91
C ILE A 32 -4.20 9.10 7.51
N ALA A 33 -5.02 8.93 6.47
CA ALA A 33 -4.59 9.01 5.08
C ALA A 33 -4.03 10.40 4.74
N LEU A 34 -4.66 11.48 5.25
CA LEU A 34 -4.17 12.84 5.11
C LEU A 34 -2.80 13.01 5.80
N LEU A 35 -2.67 12.54 7.05
CA LEU A 35 -1.40 12.58 7.78
C LEU A 35 -0.30 11.85 7.01
N VAL A 36 -0.57 10.61 6.54
CA VAL A 36 0.40 9.84 5.75
C VAL A 36 0.77 10.57 4.46
N THR A 37 -0.19 11.16 3.78
CA THR A 37 0.05 11.95 2.57
C THR A 37 0.93 13.16 2.85
N VAL A 38 0.65 13.91 3.93
CA VAL A 38 1.48 15.07 4.34
C VAL A 38 2.91 14.61 4.68
N LEU A 39 3.06 13.53 5.44
CA LEU A 39 4.38 12.97 5.76
C LEU A 39 5.13 12.50 4.49
N SER A 40 4.41 12.03 3.49
CA SER A 40 4.98 11.63 2.19
C SER A 40 5.48 12.82 1.36
N LEU A 41 5.14 14.05 1.71
CA LEU A 41 5.68 15.26 1.07
C LEU A 41 7.04 15.66 1.65
N ALA A 42 7.44 15.13 2.80
CA ALA A 42 8.70 15.48 3.46
C ALA A 42 9.94 15.36 2.56
N PRO A 43 10.11 14.31 1.72
CA PRO A 43 11.25 14.22 0.81
C PRO A 43 11.24 15.30 -0.26
N PHE A 44 10.06 15.68 -0.76
CA PHE A 44 9.94 16.77 -1.72
C PHE A 44 10.33 18.11 -1.09
N VAL A 45 9.82 18.40 0.11
CA VAL A 45 10.19 19.61 0.86
C VAL A 45 11.70 19.64 1.13
N TYR A 46 12.30 18.51 1.52
CA TYR A 46 13.74 18.39 1.72
C TYR A 46 14.52 18.75 0.44
N LEU A 47 14.15 18.17 -0.70
CA LEU A 47 14.84 18.43 -1.97
C LEU A 47 14.70 19.89 -2.42
N VAL A 48 13.54 20.51 -2.21
CA VAL A 48 13.33 21.94 -2.49
C VAL A 48 14.20 22.81 -1.58
N LEU A 49 14.26 22.51 -0.28
CA LEU A 49 15.04 23.30 0.68
C LEU A 49 16.56 23.16 0.46
N THR A 50 17.02 22.01 -0.01
CA THR A 50 18.44 21.78 -0.34
C THR A 50 18.85 22.33 -1.71
N GLY A 51 17.88 22.82 -2.51
CA GLY A 51 18.15 23.36 -3.85
C GLY A 51 18.67 22.33 -4.84
N VAL A 52 18.48 21.03 -4.56
CA VAL A 52 18.94 19.95 -5.44
C VAL A 52 18.12 19.96 -6.73
N PRO A 53 18.73 20.11 -7.90
CA PRO A 53 18.04 20.03 -9.18
C PRO A 53 17.67 18.57 -9.44
N VAL A 54 16.46 18.16 -9.06
CA VAL A 54 15.96 16.79 -9.26
C VAL A 54 15.88 16.44 -10.74
N PHE A 55 15.70 17.46 -11.58
CA PHE A 55 15.63 17.33 -13.03
C PHE A 55 16.36 18.50 -13.68
N ASP A 56 17.58 18.25 -14.11
CA ASP A 56 18.33 19.19 -14.94
C ASP A 56 18.43 18.61 -16.37
N PRO A 57 17.68 19.12 -17.32
CA PRO A 57 17.70 18.64 -18.70
C PRO A 57 19.04 18.96 -19.40
N THR A 58 19.90 19.79 -18.80
CA THR A 58 21.21 20.18 -19.35
C THR A 58 22.36 19.37 -18.75
N ALA A 59 22.09 18.55 -17.74
CA ALA A 59 23.10 17.73 -17.09
C ALA A 59 23.64 16.66 -18.05
N THR A 60 24.91 16.73 -18.38
CA THR A 60 25.61 15.77 -19.24
C THR A 60 26.20 14.59 -18.46
N ALA A 61 26.22 14.66 -17.13
CA ALA A 61 26.72 13.62 -16.24
C ALA A 61 25.83 13.47 -14.99
N VAL A 62 25.81 12.27 -14.44
CA VAL A 62 25.08 12.00 -13.21
C VAL A 62 25.88 12.55 -12.02
N ASP A 63 25.33 13.54 -11.32
CA ASP A 63 25.94 14.11 -10.12
C ASP A 63 25.66 13.18 -8.92
N LEU A 64 26.72 12.64 -8.32
CA LEU A 64 26.63 11.78 -7.14
C LEU A 64 26.00 12.49 -5.93
N SER A 65 26.13 13.82 -5.85
CA SER A 65 25.49 14.60 -4.79
C SER A 65 23.97 14.59 -4.92
N VAL A 66 23.44 14.64 -6.15
CA VAL A 66 21.99 14.54 -6.44
C VAL A 66 21.48 13.16 -6.03
N ILE A 67 22.20 12.09 -6.40
CA ILE A 67 21.83 10.72 -5.99
C ILE A 67 21.84 10.61 -4.45
N GLY A 68 22.85 11.12 -3.79
CA GLY A 68 22.94 11.11 -2.33
C GLY A 68 21.74 11.82 -1.66
N ASN A 69 21.37 12.99 -2.14
CA ASN A 69 20.23 13.74 -1.62
C ASN A 69 18.88 13.02 -1.90
N ILE A 70 18.71 12.42 -3.07
CA ILE A 70 17.53 11.60 -3.37
C ILE A 70 17.45 10.40 -2.42
N MET A 71 18.56 9.70 -2.17
CA MET A 71 18.57 8.58 -1.21
C MET A 71 18.22 9.02 0.21
N ILE A 72 18.75 10.16 0.66
CA ILE A 72 18.39 10.74 1.96
C ILE A 72 16.88 11.08 2.00
N ALA A 73 16.36 11.70 0.96
CA ALA A 73 14.93 12.01 0.85
C ALA A 73 14.05 10.74 0.94
N VAL A 74 14.44 9.67 0.24
CA VAL A 74 13.77 8.36 0.31
C VAL A 74 13.83 7.79 1.72
N LEU A 75 14.97 7.83 2.39
CA LEU A 75 15.12 7.33 3.77
C LEU A 75 14.29 8.13 4.77
N ILE A 76 14.24 9.46 4.63
CA ILE A 76 13.41 10.34 5.47
C ILE A 76 11.93 10.00 5.33
N SER A 77 11.46 9.66 4.12
CA SER A 77 10.06 9.32 3.88
C SER A 77 9.69 7.89 4.28
N LEU A 78 10.65 6.97 4.26
CA LEU A 78 10.41 5.54 4.48
C LEU A 78 9.79 5.27 5.86
N ILE A 79 10.36 5.85 6.91
CA ILE A 79 9.95 5.62 8.30
C ILE A 79 8.53 6.12 8.55
N PRO A 80 8.21 7.42 8.33
CA PRO A 80 6.87 7.93 8.60
C PRO A 80 5.80 7.34 7.67
N SER A 81 6.14 7.06 6.41
CA SER A 81 5.19 6.45 5.48
C SER A 81 4.86 5.01 5.88
N THR A 82 5.87 4.21 6.25
CA THR A 82 5.66 2.83 6.72
C THR A 82 4.87 2.82 8.02
N TRP A 83 5.15 3.72 8.95
CA TRP A 83 4.45 3.85 10.20
C TRP A 83 2.96 4.20 9.99
N GLY A 84 2.68 5.25 9.25
CA GLY A 84 1.32 5.70 9.00
C GLY A 84 0.51 4.70 8.19
N MET A 85 1.12 4.06 7.17
CA MET A 85 0.49 2.99 6.40
C MET A 85 0.13 1.80 7.31
N SER A 86 1.04 1.38 8.18
CA SER A 86 0.79 0.29 9.13
C SER A 86 -0.35 0.61 10.10
N ALA A 87 -0.42 1.86 10.62
CA ALA A 87 -1.51 2.31 11.47
C ALA A 87 -2.85 2.30 10.73
N MET A 88 -2.86 2.71 9.46
CA MET A 88 -4.06 2.69 8.61
C MET A 88 -4.54 1.25 8.36
N PHE A 89 -3.63 0.32 8.06
CA PHE A 89 -3.95 -1.10 7.90
C PHE A 89 -4.58 -1.70 9.16
N LEU A 90 -3.96 -1.47 10.33
CA LEU A 90 -4.46 -1.99 11.62
C LEU A 90 -5.84 -1.43 11.95
N LYS A 91 -6.04 -0.12 11.80
CA LYS A 91 -7.34 0.52 12.06
C LYS A 91 -8.42 0.01 11.12
N GLN A 92 -8.10 -0.11 9.84
CA GLN A 92 -9.05 -0.54 8.83
C GLN A 92 -9.43 -2.01 8.97
N GLU A 93 -8.46 -2.87 9.29
CA GLU A 93 -8.71 -4.28 9.59
C GLU A 93 -9.62 -4.45 10.82
N ALA A 94 -9.34 -3.72 11.90
CA ALA A 94 -10.16 -3.74 13.10
C ALA A 94 -11.62 -3.35 12.82
N ILE A 95 -11.85 -2.29 12.04
CA ILE A 95 -13.20 -1.87 11.61
C ILE A 95 -13.88 -3.00 10.81
N GLY A 96 -13.16 -3.62 9.87
CA GLY A 96 -13.69 -4.71 9.05
C GLY A 96 -14.01 -5.97 9.84
N ALA A 97 -13.23 -6.28 10.85
CA ALA A 97 -13.48 -7.39 11.79
C ALA A 97 -14.63 -7.09 12.79
N GLY A 98 -15.17 -5.87 12.79
CA GLY A 98 -16.23 -5.44 13.70
C GLY A 98 -15.72 -5.05 15.09
N GLY A 99 -14.40 -4.86 15.24
CA GLY A 99 -13.76 -4.39 16.45
C GLY A 99 -13.66 -2.87 16.52
N ASP A 100 -13.24 -2.36 17.66
CA ASP A 100 -12.93 -0.95 17.88
C ASP A 100 -11.48 -0.80 18.36
N LEU A 101 -10.58 -0.48 17.44
CA LEU A 101 -9.20 -0.12 17.75
C LEU A 101 -9.10 1.41 17.72
N SER A 102 -8.74 2.06 18.83
CA SER A 102 -8.55 3.51 18.82
C SER A 102 -7.43 3.91 17.86
N THR A 103 -7.53 5.11 17.26
CA THR A 103 -6.49 5.60 16.35
C THR A 103 -5.11 5.67 17.03
N GLY A 104 -5.07 6.10 18.29
CA GLY A 104 -3.82 6.13 19.08
C GLY A 104 -3.22 4.73 19.28
N ALA A 105 -4.06 3.73 19.59
CA ALA A 105 -3.60 2.34 19.73
C ALA A 105 -3.09 1.77 18.40
N ALA A 106 -3.73 2.12 17.27
CA ALA A 106 -3.25 1.73 15.94
C ALA A 106 -1.85 2.30 15.65
N PHE A 107 -1.62 3.58 15.93
CA PHE A 107 -0.30 4.21 15.77
C PHE A 107 0.75 3.64 16.73
N GLN A 108 0.38 3.35 17.98
CA GLN A 108 1.27 2.74 18.95
C GLN A 108 1.69 1.32 18.53
N THR A 109 0.73 0.49 18.11
CA THR A 109 1.02 -0.86 17.60
C THR A 109 1.86 -0.81 16.34
N ALA A 110 1.55 0.11 15.41
CA ALA A 110 2.34 0.34 14.22
C ALA A 110 3.79 0.74 14.53
N LEU A 111 4.00 1.59 15.56
CA LEU A 111 5.34 1.99 15.99
C LEU A 111 6.13 0.81 16.56
N GLN A 112 5.50 -0.04 17.38
CA GLN A 112 6.13 -1.24 17.92
C GLN A 112 6.53 -2.24 16.83
N ARG A 113 5.76 -2.30 15.73
CA ARG A 113 6.02 -3.16 14.57
C ARG A 113 6.91 -2.53 13.50
N LEU A 114 7.22 -1.24 13.63
CA LEU A 114 7.97 -0.49 12.63
C LEU A 114 9.32 -1.12 12.25
N PRO A 115 10.16 -1.59 13.19
CA PRO A 115 11.42 -2.25 12.82
C PRO A 115 11.18 -3.50 11.97
N THR A 116 10.20 -4.34 12.34
CA THR A 116 9.83 -5.53 11.58
C THR A 116 9.35 -5.16 10.16
N MET A 117 8.53 -4.11 10.04
CA MET A 117 8.00 -3.65 8.77
C MET A 117 9.08 -3.10 7.85
N ILE A 118 10.03 -2.32 8.40
CA ILE A 118 11.14 -1.77 7.61
C ILE A 118 12.04 -2.89 7.11
N VAL A 119 12.42 -3.84 7.98
CA VAL A 119 13.24 -4.98 7.57
C VAL A 119 12.52 -5.84 6.53
N ALA A 120 11.22 -6.13 6.72
CA ALA A 120 10.44 -6.89 5.75
C ALA A 120 10.33 -6.15 4.40
N LEU A 121 10.15 -4.83 4.41
CA LEU A 121 10.12 -4.01 3.21
C LEU A 121 11.47 -4.04 2.46
N VAL A 122 12.58 -3.90 3.19
CA VAL A 122 13.93 -3.98 2.59
C VAL A 122 14.16 -5.35 1.98
N LEU A 123 13.83 -6.43 2.68
CA LEU A 123 13.94 -7.79 2.14
C LEU A 123 13.04 -8.02 0.93
N TYR A 124 11.82 -7.47 0.96
CA TYR A 124 10.91 -7.50 -0.18
C TYR A 124 11.51 -6.78 -1.40
N MET A 125 12.03 -5.57 -1.22
CA MET A 125 12.69 -4.82 -2.29
C MET A 125 13.93 -5.53 -2.83
N LEU A 126 14.74 -6.14 -1.96
CA LEU A 126 15.89 -6.97 -2.39
C LEU A 126 15.43 -8.16 -3.22
N ALA A 127 14.38 -8.86 -2.80
CA ALA A 127 13.82 -9.98 -3.56
C ALA A 127 13.33 -9.53 -4.94
N LEU A 128 12.67 -8.37 -5.04
CA LEU A 128 12.23 -7.79 -6.32
C LEU A 128 13.43 -7.40 -7.21
N THR A 129 14.47 -6.80 -6.62
CA THR A 129 15.68 -6.43 -7.35
C THR A 129 16.36 -7.66 -7.93
N VAL A 130 16.52 -8.74 -7.15
CA VAL A 130 17.05 -10.01 -7.64
C VAL A 130 16.16 -10.59 -8.73
N GLY A 131 14.84 -10.57 -8.53
CA GLY A 131 13.87 -11.02 -9.53
C GLY A 131 13.98 -10.24 -10.84
N PHE A 132 14.17 -8.92 -10.77
CA PHE A 132 14.31 -8.05 -11.93
C PHE A 132 15.62 -8.32 -12.70
N VAL A 133 16.74 -8.50 -11.97
CA VAL A 133 18.04 -8.86 -12.58
C VAL A 133 17.97 -10.19 -13.29
N LEU A 134 17.20 -11.14 -12.74
CA LEU A 134 17.01 -12.47 -13.37
C LEU A 134 16.09 -12.42 -14.59
N LEU A 135 15.11 -11.56 -14.65
CA LEU A 135 14.18 -11.24 -15.74
C LEU A 135 12.87 -10.67 -15.16
N ILE A 136 12.05 -10.03 -16.01
CA ILE A 136 10.74 -9.46 -15.62
C ILE A 136 9.79 -10.52 -15.03
N VAL A 137 9.79 -11.76 -15.59
CA VAL A 137 8.87 -12.82 -15.13
C VAL A 137 9.13 -13.23 -13.67
N PRO A 138 10.36 -13.57 -13.24
CA PRO A 138 10.65 -13.83 -11.83
C PRO A 138 10.29 -12.65 -10.91
N CYS A 139 10.52 -11.42 -11.35
CA CYS A 139 10.14 -10.23 -10.59
C CYS A 139 8.64 -10.20 -10.31
N VAL A 140 7.79 -10.40 -11.33
CA VAL A 140 6.33 -10.43 -11.20
C VAL A 140 5.87 -11.58 -10.29
N ILE A 141 6.48 -12.75 -10.43
CA ILE A 141 6.17 -13.90 -9.55
C ILE A 141 6.50 -13.59 -8.10
N LEU A 142 7.67 -13.02 -7.82
CA LEU A 142 8.08 -12.65 -6.47
C LEU A 142 7.22 -11.50 -5.92
N ALA A 143 6.94 -10.47 -6.73
CA ALA A 143 6.11 -9.35 -6.33
C ALA A 143 4.74 -9.82 -5.81
N LEU A 144 4.06 -10.68 -6.56
CA LEU A 144 2.75 -11.20 -6.16
C LEU A 144 2.84 -12.23 -5.03
N SER A 145 3.85 -13.10 -5.03
CA SER A 145 4.01 -14.12 -3.98
C SER A 145 4.29 -13.52 -2.61
N LEU A 146 5.01 -12.41 -2.56
CA LEU A 146 5.42 -11.78 -1.31
C LEU A 146 4.52 -10.61 -0.89
N VAL A 147 3.53 -10.24 -1.70
CA VAL A 147 2.71 -9.03 -1.54
C VAL A 147 1.94 -8.95 -0.21
N MET A 148 1.60 -10.10 0.40
CA MET A 148 0.84 -10.17 1.66
C MET A 148 1.71 -10.06 2.92
N TYR A 149 3.04 -9.83 2.79
CA TYR A 149 3.96 -9.77 3.95
C TYR A 149 3.50 -8.75 5.00
N MET A 150 2.99 -7.61 4.58
CA MET A 150 2.50 -6.55 5.45
C MET A 150 1.34 -7.04 6.34
N SER A 151 0.35 -7.71 5.75
CA SER A 151 -0.78 -8.28 6.48
C SER A 151 -0.33 -9.33 7.51
N LEU A 152 0.62 -10.21 7.15
CA LEU A 152 1.14 -11.22 8.07
C LEU A 152 1.99 -10.63 9.20
N ALA A 153 2.81 -9.62 8.91
CA ALA A 153 3.63 -8.94 9.91
C ALA A 153 2.76 -8.16 10.92
N LEU A 154 1.69 -7.50 10.44
CA LEU A 154 0.82 -6.67 11.28
C LEU A 154 -0.23 -7.49 12.02
N PHE A 155 -0.95 -8.38 11.34
CA PHE A 155 -2.12 -9.09 11.89
C PHE A 155 -1.73 -10.39 12.59
N GLU A 156 -0.73 -11.10 12.09
CA GLU A 156 -0.25 -12.35 12.71
C GLU A 156 1.01 -12.16 13.54
N HIS A 157 1.49 -10.94 13.66
CA HIS A 157 2.67 -10.58 14.45
C HIS A 157 3.95 -11.36 14.08
N LYS A 158 4.07 -11.80 12.83
CA LYS A 158 5.25 -12.53 12.34
C LYS A 158 6.48 -11.64 12.24
N GLY A 159 7.66 -12.26 12.38
CA GLY A 159 8.94 -11.64 12.09
C GLY A 159 9.10 -11.32 10.60
N PRO A 160 10.09 -10.50 10.20
CA PRO A 160 10.20 -10.02 8.81
C PRO A 160 10.38 -11.15 7.80
N VAL A 161 11.22 -12.14 8.07
CA VAL A 161 11.45 -13.29 7.19
C VAL A 161 10.23 -14.22 7.17
N ASP A 162 9.65 -14.50 8.35
CA ASP A 162 8.46 -15.35 8.48
C ASP A 162 7.23 -14.73 7.80
N ALA A 163 7.12 -13.41 7.80
CA ALA A 163 6.06 -12.68 7.08
C ALA A 163 6.20 -12.86 5.55
N LEU A 164 7.40 -12.77 5.01
CA LEU A 164 7.68 -13.00 3.59
C LEU A 164 7.45 -14.47 3.20
N LEU A 165 8.00 -15.41 3.94
CA LEU A 165 7.79 -16.84 3.70
C LEU A 165 6.32 -17.23 3.89
N GLY A 166 5.65 -16.66 4.88
CA GLY A 166 4.22 -16.83 5.11
C GLY A 166 3.39 -16.29 3.95
N SER A 167 3.75 -15.12 3.40
CA SER A 167 3.12 -14.54 2.22
C SER A 167 3.24 -15.47 1.02
N HIS A 168 4.44 -15.95 0.74
CA HIS A 168 4.66 -16.91 -0.33
C HIS A 168 3.78 -18.17 -0.16
N LYS A 169 3.77 -18.77 1.04
CA LYS A 169 2.93 -19.95 1.33
C LYS A 169 1.44 -19.65 1.22
N LEU A 170 1.00 -18.43 1.57
CA LEU A 170 -0.41 -18.03 1.52
C LEU A 170 -0.88 -17.85 0.07
N VAL A 171 -0.06 -17.21 -0.77
CA VAL A 171 -0.38 -16.90 -2.18
C VAL A 171 -0.16 -18.12 -3.08
N TRP A 172 0.85 -18.96 -2.81
CA TRP A 172 1.16 -20.12 -3.61
C TRP A 172 0.01 -21.15 -3.58
N GLY A 173 -0.41 -21.60 -4.74
CA GLY A 173 -1.64 -22.38 -4.91
C GLY A 173 -2.86 -21.55 -5.32
N ASN A 174 -2.86 -20.23 -5.04
CA ASN A 174 -3.87 -19.26 -5.46
C ASN A 174 -3.25 -18.08 -6.24
N TRP A 175 -2.05 -18.28 -6.82
CA TRP A 175 -1.25 -17.21 -7.42
C TRP A 175 -1.99 -16.48 -8.56
N TRP A 176 -2.56 -17.24 -9.51
CA TRP A 176 -3.32 -16.65 -10.63
C TRP A 176 -4.54 -15.85 -10.17
N ARG A 177 -5.17 -16.31 -9.10
CA ARG A 177 -6.28 -15.62 -8.49
C ARG A 177 -5.83 -14.30 -7.85
N THR A 178 -4.74 -14.34 -7.09
CA THR A 178 -4.13 -13.15 -6.50
C THR A 178 -3.72 -12.17 -7.59
N ALA A 179 -3.09 -12.67 -8.67
CA ALA A 179 -2.77 -11.88 -9.85
C ALA A 179 -4.02 -11.21 -10.45
N ALA A 180 -5.12 -11.96 -10.63
CA ALA A 180 -6.38 -11.42 -11.17
C ALA A 180 -6.96 -10.31 -10.27
N ILE A 181 -6.98 -10.49 -8.94
CA ILE A 181 -7.48 -9.46 -8.01
C ILE A 181 -6.64 -8.20 -8.12
N PHE A 182 -5.30 -8.31 -8.05
CA PHE A 182 -4.42 -7.12 -8.11
C PHE A 182 -4.40 -6.47 -9.49
N THR A 183 -4.46 -7.23 -10.58
CA THR A 183 -4.56 -6.67 -11.94
C THR A 183 -5.87 -5.91 -12.12
N LEU A 184 -7.00 -6.50 -11.73
CA LEU A 184 -8.30 -5.83 -11.82
C LEU A 184 -8.35 -4.58 -10.92
N THR A 185 -7.80 -4.67 -9.71
CA THR A 185 -7.64 -3.51 -8.83
C THR A 185 -6.76 -2.44 -9.47
N GLY A 186 -5.64 -2.83 -10.07
CA GLY A 186 -4.72 -1.91 -10.76
C GLY A 186 -5.40 -1.17 -11.91
N ILE A 187 -6.18 -1.88 -12.71
CA ILE A 187 -6.98 -1.27 -13.80
C ILE A 187 -8.01 -0.29 -13.22
N LEU A 188 -8.76 -0.70 -12.18
CA LEU A 188 -9.73 0.16 -11.52
C LEU A 188 -9.09 1.41 -10.94
N MET A 189 -7.94 1.26 -10.25
CA MET A 189 -7.17 2.37 -9.71
C MET A 189 -6.62 3.28 -10.80
N MET A 190 -6.13 2.73 -11.89
CA MET A 190 -5.66 3.51 -13.03
C MET A 190 -6.79 4.36 -13.63
N VAL A 191 -7.96 3.79 -13.84
CA VAL A 191 -9.13 4.53 -14.36
C VAL A 191 -9.55 5.63 -13.37
N LEU A 192 -9.64 5.30 -12.08
CA LEU A 192 -9.99 6.28 -11.04
C LEU A 192 -8.96 7.40 -10.95
N TYR A 193 -7.66 7.05 -10.96
CA TYR A 193 -6.57 8.03 -10.92
C TYR A 193 -6.61 8.95 -12.14
N LEU A 194 -6.78 8.41 -13.34
CA LEU A 194 -6.88 9.19 -14.57
C LEU A 194 -8.10 10.11 -14.56
N ALA A 195 -9.24 9.64 -14.08
CA ALA A 195 -10.46 10.44 -13.97
C ALA A 195 -10.26 11.62 -12.98
N LEU A 196 -9.71 11.35 -11.80
CA LEU A 196 -9.42 12.39 -10.80
C LEU A 196 -8.33 13.36 -11.29
N ALA A 197 -7.26 12.85 -11.90
CA ALA A 197 -6.19 13.66 -12.45
C ALA A 197 -6.70 14.55 -13.60
N PHE A 198 -7.61 14.04 -14.43
CA PHE A 198 -8.24 14.83 -15.50
C PHE A 198 -9.09 15.98 -14.93
N VAL A 199 -9.96 15.70 -13.96
CA VAL A 199 -10.81 16.72 -13.31
C VAL A 199 -9.95 17.80 -12.64
N LEU A 200 -8.96 17.37 -11.83
CA LEU A 200 -8.06 18.31 -11.14
C LEU A 200 -7.13 19.03 -12.11
N GLY A 201 -6.71 18.36 -13.19
CA GLY A 201 -5.93 18.97 -14.26
C GLY A 201 -6.67 20.07 -15.04
N LEU A 202 -8.00 19.96 -15.15
CA LEU A 202 -8.83 21.03 -15.72
C LEU A 202 -8.96 22.22 -14.76
N ILE A 203 -9.02 21.98 -13.46
CA ILE A 203 -9.23 23.02 -12.44
C ILE A 203 -7.92 23.73 -12.08
N SER A 204 -6.81 23.01 -12.03
CA SER A 204 -5.52 23.51 -11.54
C SER A 204 -4.98 24.75 -12.26
N PRO A 205 -5.08 24.91 -13.60
CA PRO A 205 -4.62 26.12 -14.28
C PRO A 205 -5.41 27.36 -13.85
N PHE A 206 -6.74 27.23 -13.70
CA PHE A 206 -7.59 28.34 -13.26
C PHE A 206 -7.29 28.74 -11.80
N ALA A 207 -7.06 27.75 -10.93
CA ALA A 207 -6.64 28.00 -9.54
C ALA A 207 -5.28 28.70 -9.50
N ALA A 208 -4.31 28.26 -10.29
CA ALA A 208 -2.99 28.88 -10.38
C ALA A 208 -3.07 30.32 -10.91
N MET A 209 -3.87 30.57 -11.95
CA MET A 209 -4.10 31.92 -12.48
C MET A 209 -4.74 32.85 -11.45
N ALA A 210 -5.75 32.38 -10.71
CA ALA A 210 -6.43 33.16 -9.67
C ALA A 210 -5.49 33.53 -8.51
N LEU A 211 -4.48 32.70 -8.22
CA LEU A 211 -3.52 32.89 -7.12
C LEU A 211 -2.20 33.57 -7.55
N GLY A 212 -2.09 34.05 -8.78
CA GLY A 212 -0.96 34.84 -9.26
C GLY A 212 0.03 34.13 -10.19
N ASN A 213 -0.25 32.87 -10.54
CA ASN A 213 0.46 32.08 -11.58
C ASN A 213 2.00 32.06 -11.48
N SER A 214 2.55 32.22 -10.26
CA SER A 214 3.98 32.00 -10.01
C SER A 214 4.30 30.50 -10.04
N LEU A 215 5.56 30.14 -10.33
CA LEU A 215 6.00 28.74 -10.32
C LEU A 215 5.68 28.05 -8.99
N VAL A 216 5.87 28.75 -7.88
CA VAL A 216 5.58 28.22 -6.52
C VAL A 216 4.09 27.93 -6.37
N VAL A 217 3.22 28.82 -6.85
CA VAL A 217 1.76 28.62 -6.82
C VAL A 217 1.35 27.41 -7.67
N VAL A 218 1.88 27.31 -8.88
CA VAL A 218 1.59 26.16 -9.77
C VAL A 218 2.01 24.84 -9.11
N MET A 219 3.21 24.79 -8.53
CA MET A 219 3.69 23.60 -7.81
C MET A 219 2.83 23.28 -6.58
N ALA A 220 2.42 24.29 -5.81
CA ALA A 220 1.57 24.10 -4.64
C ALA A 220 0.20 23.52 -5.03
N VAL A 221 -0.44 24.08 -6.06
CA VAL A 221 -1.72 23.57 -6.60
C VAL A 221 -1.58 22.12 -7.07
N GLN A 222 -0.49 21.79 -7.75
CA GLN A 222 -0.22 20.41 -8.20
C GLN A 222 -0.04 19.45 -7.02
N LEU A 223 0.72 19.84 -5.99
CA LEU A 223 0.91 19.02 -4.80
C LEU A 223 -0.39 18.80 -4.02
N ILE A 224 -1.21 19.84 -3.85
CA ILE A 224 -2.51 19.73 -3.19
C ILE A 224 -3.43 18.80 -3.99
N SER A 225 -3.45 18.92 -5.31
CA SER A 225 -4.23 18.04 -6.19
C SER A 225 -3.79 16.57 -6.04
N GLN A 226 -2.48 16.32 -6.06
CA GLN A 226 -1.91 14.98 -5.85
C GLN A 226 -2.24 14.43 -4.44
N ALA A 227 -2.16 15.27 -3.41
CA ALA A 227 -2.51 14.90 -2.05
C ALA A 227 -3.99 14.51 -1.94
N ALA A 228 -4.90 15.25 -2.57
CA ALA A 228 -6.33 14.93 -2.58
C ALA A 228 -6.60 13.57 -3.22
N ILE A 229 -5.94 13.24 -4.34
CA ILE A 229 -6.05 11.93 -4.97
C ILE A 229 -5.56 10.82 -4.02
N ASN A 230 -4.39 11.01 -3.39
CA ASN A 230 -3.80 10.01 -2.50
C ASN A 230 -4.68 9.72 -1.28
N VAL A 231 -5.26 10.74 -0.66
CA VAL A 231 -6.18 10.60 0.49
C VAL A 231 -7.39 9.72 0.15
N LEU A 232 -7.88 9.76 -1.09
CA LEU A 232 -9.00 8.94 -1.54
C LEU A 232 -8.56 7.53 -1.96
N VAL A 233 -7.46 7.42 -2.69
CA VAL A 233 -7.02 6.16 -3.32
C VAL A 233 -6.36 5.22 -2.31
N MET A 234 -5.55 5.76 -1.39
CA MET A 234 -4.74 4.98 -0.46
C MET A 234 -5.59 4.08 0.48
N PRO A 235 -6.67 4.55 1.12
CA PRO A 235 -7.52 3.70 1.95
C PRO A 235 -8.20 2.58 1.17
N PHE A 236 -8.56 2.80 -0.09
CA PHE A 236 -9.14 1.74 -0.92
C PHE A 236 -8.09 0.65 -1.25
N THR A 237 -6.88 1.05 -1.57
CA THR A 237 -5.78 0.11 -1.79
C THR A 237 -5.56 -0.77 -0.55
N CYS A 238 -5.52 -0.19 0.65
CA CYS A 238 -5.42 -0.94 1.90
C CYS A 238 -6.59 -1.93 2.08
N ALA A 239 -7.82 -1.50 1.79
CA ALA A 239 -9.00 -2.35 1.88
C ALA A 239 -8.91 -3.57 0.95
N VAL A 240 -8.38 -3.41 -0.27
CA VAL A 240 -8.15 -4.52 -1.21
C VAL A 240 -7.13 -5.51 -0.66
N PHE A 241 -6.02 -5.04 -0.10
CA PHE A 241 -5.03 -5.92 0.53
C PHE A 241 -5.64 -6.72 1.69
N ILE A 242 -6.41 -6.06 2.56
CA ILE A 242 -7.07 -6.69 3.71
C ILE A 242 -8.09 -7.73 3.25
N ALA A 243 -8.97 -7.39 2.31
CA ALA A 243 -9.98 -8.30 1.77
C ALA A 243 -9.33 -9.51 1.07
N THR A 244 -8.25 -9.29 0.31
CA THR A 244 -7.48 -10.36 -0.34
C THR A 244 -6.82 -11.27 0.69
N TYR A 245 -6.24 -10.71 1.76
CA TYR A 245 -5.66 -11.48 2.86
C TYR A 245 -6.70 -12.37 3.53
N TRP A 246 -7.89 -11.85 3.84
CA TRP A 246 -8.98 -12.62 4.43
C TRP A 246 -9.43 -13.78 3.52
N ASP A 247 -9.63 -13.53 2.23
CA ASP A 247 -10.03 -14.58 1.26
C ASP A 247 -8.96 -15.68 1.14
N LEU A 248 -7.69 -15.31 1.02
CA LEU A 248 -6.58 -16.28 0.94
C LEU A 248 -6.46 -17.11 2.23
N LYS A 249 -6.63 -16.50 3.39
CA LYS A 249 -6.59 -17.17 4.68
C LYS A 249 -7.72 -18.19 4.83
N LEU A 250 -8.95 -17.81 4.48
CA LEU A 250 -10.12 -18.70 4.50
C LEU A 250 -9.91 -19.92 3.57
N ARG A 251 -9.35 -19.71 2.38
CA ARG A 251 -9.04 -20.80 1.44
C ARG A 251 -8.00 -21.77 1.99
N LYS A 252 -6.97 -21.23 2.62
CA LYS A 252 -5.91 -22.03 3.22
C LYS A 252 -6.45 -22.87 4.38
N GLN A 253 -7.20 -22.28 5.29
CA GLN A 253 -7.79 -22.96 6.44
C GLN A 253 -8.82 -24.01 6.00
N GLY A 254 -9.65 -23.70 5.00
CA GLY A 254 -10.61 -24.67 4.45
C GLY A 254 -9.93 -25.87 3.81
N GLY A 255 -8.84 -25.65 3.07
CA GLY A 255 -8.03 -26.73 2.47
C GLY A 255 -7.38 -27.62 3.53
N ASP A 256 -6.80 -27.03 4.57
CA ASP A 256 -6.17 -27.77 5.68
C ASP A 256 -7.20 -28.60 6.46
N LEU A 257 -8.42 -28.06 6.66
CA LEU A 257 -9.51 -28.80 7.32
C LEU A 257 -9.99 -29.98 6.48
N ALA A 258 -10.19 -29.80 5.18
CA ALA A 258 -10.56 -30.88 4.26
C ALA A 258 -9.50 -31.99 4.21
N ALA A 259 -8.22 -31.63 4.20
CA ALA A 259 -7.12 -32.59 4.26
C ALA A 259 -7.13 -33.43 5.55
N ARG A 260 -7.40 -32.80 6.73
CA ARG A 260 -7.53 -33.50 8.02
C ARG A 260 -8.73 -34.43 8.05
N VAL A 261 -9.88 -34.01 7.55
CA VAL A 261 -11.08 -34.85 7.48
C VAL A 261 -10.83 -36.08 6.60
N ASN A 262 -10.23 -35.89 5.44
CA ASN A 262 -9.88 -37.01 4.54
C ASN A 262 -8.88 -37.99 5.17
N ALA A 263 -7.90 -37.49 5.92
CA ALA A 263 -6.95 -38.35 6.64
C ALA A 263 -7.63 -39.18 7.75
N LEU A 264 -8.60 -38.60 8.47
CA LEU A 264 -9.37 -39.31 9.49
C LEU A 264 -10.36 -40.34 8.90
N SER A 265 -10.88 -40.10 7.67
CA SER A 265 -11.78 -41.04 6.99
C SER A 265 -11.02 -42.19 6.31
N ALA A 266 -9.68 -42.07 6.14
CA ALA A 266 -8.82 -43.09 5.55
C ALA A 266 -8.12 -43.99 6.62
N ALA A 267 -8.23 -43.64 7.91
CA ALA A 267 -7.70 -44.37 9.04
C ALA A 267 -8.77 -45.25 9.69
#